data_57e27354b33c39418839609b130e0764
#
_entry.id   57e27354b33c39418839609b130e0764
#
_cell.length_a   1.000
_cell.length_b   1.000
_cell.length_c   1.000
_cell.angle_alpha   90.00
_cell.angle_beta   90.00
_cell.angle_gamma   90.00
#
_symmetry.space_group_name_H-M   'P 1'
#
loop_
_entity.id
_entity.type
_entity.pdbx_description
1 polymer ?
#
loop_
_entity_poly.entity_id
_entity_poly.type
_entity_poly.pdbx_seq_one_letter_code
_entity_poly.pdbx_strand_id
1 'polypeptide(L)'
;MAKKVHKIGVLTSGGDAPGMNAAIRAVVRTGIYHELEVYGIMRGYMGLIEDDIFKMESRSVANIIQRGGTILKTARCKEFFEPSGRKRAYENLKKRGIDGLVIIGGDGSFRGAVQFSSEFDIPCIGIAGTIDRDIYGTDFTIGFDTAVNTAIDAIDKIRDTMDAHDRVFIIEVMGRDAGYIALHSGIATGAENILIPERKTDINAIVESMMEKERRKKLVNLIVVAEGDDFGGANEVQKVLSKKLPNAEIRVCILGHIQRGGSPTCIDRLIASRMGFHAVESLIEGRHNVFVGILNNKMHYIPLETAVKNKGKISEEWMRIVKILAS
;
A
#
# COMPACT_ATOMS: atom_id res chain seq x y z
N MET A 1 -17.28 18.87 25.77
CA MET A 1 -17.17 17.42 26.03
C MET A 1 -17.12 16.71 24.68
N ALA A 2 -16.15 15.82 24.46
CA ALA A 2 -16.12 15.03 23.23
C ALA A 2 -17.42 14.23 23.09
N LYS A 3 -18.01 14.21 21.91
CA LYS A 3 -19.24 13.47 21.62
C LYS A 3 -18.94 11.97 21.78
N LYS A 4 -19.65 11.29 22.67
CA LYS A 4 -19.44 9.85 22.90
C LYS A 4 -19.90 9.09 21.67
N VAL A 5 -19.00 8.31 21.07
CA VAL A 5 -19.29 7.46 19.90
C VAL A 5 -20.02 6.20 20.36
N HIS A 6 -21.10 5.83 19.69
CA HIS A 6 -21.88 4.61 19.96
C HIS A 6 -21.94 3.66 18.77
N LYS A 7 -21.93 4.22 17.56
CA LYS A 7 -22.02 3.45 16.31
C LYS A 7 -20.92 3.87 15.35
N ILE A 8 -20.14 2.91 14.90
CA ILE A 8 -19.03 3.16 13.96
C ILE A 8 -19.23 2.44 12.64
N GLY A 9 -18.83 3.10 11.56
CA GLY A 9 -18.74 2.49 10.24
C GLY A 9 -17.29 2.13 9.92
N VAL A 10 -17.07 0.99 9.26
CA VAL A 10 -15.76 0.60 8.71
C VAL A 10 -15.88 0.35 7.22
N LEU A 11 -14.96 0.92 6.46
CA LEU A 11 -14.87 0.75 5.01
C LEU A 11 -13.44 0.52 4.54
N THR A 12 -13.30 -0.13 3.38
CA THR A 12 -12.06 -0.21 2.63
C THR A 12 -12.21 0.59 1.33
N SER A 13 -11.22 1.40 0.98
CA SER A 13 -11.26 2.30 -0.18
C SER A 13 -9.93 2.33 -0.92
N GLY A 14 -9.97 2.56 -2.21
CA GLY A 14 -8.79 2.57 -3.07
C GLY A 14 -8.41 1.19 -3.60
N GLY A 15 -7.14 0.91 -3.77
CA GLY A 15 -6.65 -0.43 -4.11
C GLY A 15 -6.72 -1.37 -2.91
N ASP A 16 -7.00 -2.64 -3.16
CA ASP A 16 -6.90 -3.65 -2.12
C ASP A 16 -5.44 -3.96 -1.75
N ALA A 17 -5.25 -4.41 -0.52
CA ALA A 17 -3.94 -4.80 0.00
C ALA A 17 -4.09 -6.00 0.93
N PRO A 18 -3.14 -6.97 0.90
CA PRO A 18 -3.16 -8.10 1.81
C PRO A 18 -3.05 -7.61 3.27
N GLY A 19 -3.98 -8.04 4.13
CA GLY A 19 -4.06 -7.58 5.51
C GLY A 19 -5.22 -6.62 5.81
N MET A 20 -5.91 -6.08 4.80
CA MET A 20 -7.13 -5.29 5.04
C MET A 20 -8.18 -6.05 5.83
N ASN A 21 -8.36 -7.35 5.58
CA ASN A 21 -9.27 -8.19 6.35
C ASN A 21 -8.86 -8.32 7.83
N ALA A 22 -7.56 -8.35 8.14
CA ALA A 22 -7.07 -8.35 9.52
C ALA A 22 -7.40 -7.03 10.22
N ALA A 23 -7.28 -5.89 9.53
CA ALA A 23 -7.67 -4.58 10.04
C ALA A 23 -9.19 -4.49 10.29
N ILE A 24 -10.02 -4.90 9.31
CA ILE A 24 -11.48 -4.97 9.47
C ILE A 24 -11.83 -5.83 10.70
N ARG A 25 -11.22 -7.00 10.82
CA ARG A 25 -11.45 -7.88 11.97
C ARG A 25 -11.11 -7.21 13.30
N ALA A 26 -9.98 -6.51 13.35
CA ALA A 26 -9.57 -5.80 14.56
C ALA A 26 -10.56 -4.69 14.93
N VAL A 27 -10.96 -3.86 13.95
CA VAL A 27 -11.97 -2.80 14.16
C VAL A 27 -13.28 -3.37 14.68
N VAL A 28 -13.82 -4.41 14.04
CA VAL A 28 -15.10 -5.01 14.43
C VAL A 28 -15.03 -5.61 15.84
N ARG A 29 -13.99 -6.38 16.14
CA ARG A 29 -13.87 -7.04 17.44
C ARG A 29 -13.61 -6.05 18.58
N THR A 30 -12.80 -5.02 18.33
CA THR A 30 -12.54 -3.97 19.33
C THR A 30 -13.81 -3.14 19.58
N GLY A 31 -14.55 -2.78 18.51
CA GLY A 31 -15.81 -2.05 18.64
C GLY A 31 -16.83 -2.83 19.48
N ILE A 32 -17.02 -4.13 19.18
CA ILE A 32 -17.94 -4.99 19.94
C ILE A 32 -17.49 -5.15 21.40
N TYR A 33 -16.18 -5.27 21.66
CA TYR A 33 -15.65 -5.37 23.02
C TYR A 33 -16.00 -4.13 23.87
N HIS A 34 -16.02 -2.94 23.24
CA HIS A 34 -16.42 -1.68 23.88
C HIS A 34 -17.91 -1.38 23.74
N GLU A 35 -18.74 -2.39 23.45
CA GLU A 35 -20.20 -2.26 23.33
C GLU A 35 -20.67 -1.28 22.24
N LEU A 36 -19.83 -1.01 21.24
CA LEU A 36 -20.21 -0.22 20.07
C LEU A 36 -20.97 -1.08 19.05
N GLU A 37 -21.95 -0.49 18.38
CA GLU A 37 -22.49 -1.08 17.16
C GLU A 37 -21.53 -0.81 15.99
N VAL A 38 -21.13 -1.87 15.28
CA VAL A 38 -20.21 -1.75 14.14
C VAL A 38 -20.93 -2.05 12.84
N TYR A 39 -20.77 -1.20 11.86
CA TYR A 39 -21.34 -1.33 10.52
C TYR A 39 -20.25 -1.46 9.46
N GLY A 40 -20.36 -2.50 8.63
CA GLY A 40 -19.55 -2.65 7.42
C GLY A 40 -20.17 -1.88 6.25
N ILE A 41 -19.34 -1.15 5.52
CA ILE A 41 -19.74 -0.38 4.36
C ILE A 41 -19.09 -1.00 3.13
N MET A 42 -19.91 -1.53 2.23
CA MET A 42 -19.43 -2.21 1.03
C MET A 42 -18.88 -1.22 0.01
N ARG A 43 -17.86 -1.60 -0.72
CA ARG A 43 -17.32 -0.82 -1.85
C ARG A 43 -16.91 0.61 -1.49
N GLY A 44 -16.48 0.81 -0.23
CA GLY A 44 -15.95 2.09 0.24
C GLY A 44 -16.94 3.25 0.17
N TYR A 45 -16.51 4.38 -0.35
CA TYR A 45 -17.35 5.59 -0.45
C TYR A 45 -18.57 5.41 -1.37
N MET A 46 -18.51 4.50 -2.34
CA MET A 46 -19.68 4.19 -3.17
C MET A 46 -20.80 3.61 -2.31
N GLY A 47 -20.49 2.67 -1.44
CA GLY A 47 -21.49 2.06 -0.54
C GLY A 47 -22.07 3.04 0.47
N LEU A 48 -21.31 4.08 0.88
CA LEU A 48 -21.88 5.17 1.67
C LEU A 48 -23.00 5.91 0.90
N ILE A 49 -22.75 6.20 -0.38
CA ILE A 49 -23.72 6.91 -1.24
C ILE A 49 -24.93 6.05 -1.55
N GLU A 50 -24.73 4.74 -1.78
CA GLU A 50 -25.76 3.78 -2.18
C GLU A 50 -26.52 3.16 -0.99
N ASP A 51 -26.16 3.52 0.26
CA ASP A 51 -26.68 2.92 1.51
C ASP A 51 -26.41 1.40 1.63
N ASP A 52 -25.30 0.91 1.00
CA ASP A 52 -24.85 -0.47 1.08
C ASP A 52 -24.09 -0.72 2.39
N ILE A 53 -24.82 -0.60 3.50
CA ILE A 53 -24.32 -0.60 4.86
C ILE A 53 -25.05 -1.67 5.67
N PHE A 54 -24.31 -2.53 6.36
CA PHE A 54 -24.88 -3.60 7.16
C PHE A 54 -24.24 -3.72 8.53
N LYS A 55 -24.98 -4.17 9.54
CA LYS A 55 -24.46 -4.40 10.89
C LYS A 55 -23.53 -5.61 10.89
N MET A 56 -22.39 -5.47 11.54
CA MET A 56 -21.40 -6.52 11.70
C MET A 56 -21.41 -7.09 13.12
N GLU A 57 -21.21 -8.39 13.22
CA GLU A 57 -21.08 -9.14 14.45
C GLU A 57 -19.71 -9.83 14.50
N SER A 58 -19.31 -10.38 15.64
CA SER A 58 -18.05 -11.13 15.77
C SER A 58 -17.90 -12.26 14.77
N ARG A 59 -19.01 -12.91 14.38
CA ARG A 59 -19.03 -13.97 13.37
C ARG A 59 -18.81 -13.44 11.94
N SER A 60 -19.18 -12.18 11.67
CA SER A 60 -18.97 -11.55 10.35
C SER A 60 -17.51 -11.47 9.95
N VAL A 61 -16.61 -11.49 10.94
CA VAL A 61 -15.16 -11.43 10.76
C VAL A 61 -14.42 -12.69 11.20
N ALA A 62 -15.15 -13.81 11.29
CA ALA A 62 -14.55 -15.11 11.57
C ALA A 62 -13.75 -15.62 10.35
N ASN A 63 -12.58 -16.20 10.60
CA ASN A 63 -11.72 -16.84 9.59
C ASN A 63 -11.35 -15.96 8.38
N ILE A 64 -11.15 -14.65 8.59
CA ILE A 64 -10.74 -13.72 7.54
C ILE A 64 -9.33 -13.17 7.69
N ILE A 65 -8.69 -13.34 8.84
CA ILE A 65 -7.37 -12.74 9.15
C ILE A 65 -6.27 -13.15 8.15
N GLN A 66 -6.35 -14.39 7.66
CA GLN A 66 -5.40 -14.96 6.71
C GLN A 66 -5.77 -14.70 5.24
N ARG A 67 -6.94 -14.13 4.97
CA ARG A 67 -7.43 -13.92 3.61
C ARG A 67 -6.90 -12.63 3.03
N GLY A 68 -6.38 -12.71 1.80
CA GLY A 68 -6.05 -11.53 0.98
C GLY A 68 -7.30 -10.78 0.52
N GLY A 69 -7.08 -9.65 -0.16
CA GLY A 69 -8.16 -8.77 -0.57
C GLY A 69 -8.93 -8.16 0.61
N THR A 70 -10.20 -7.84 0.39
CA THR A 70 -11.09 -7.28 1.42
C THR A 70 -12.51 -7.82 1.29
N ILE A 71 -13.10 -8.25 2.42
CA ILE A 71 -14.49 -8.72 2.46
C ILE A 71 -15.50 -7.60 2.21
N LEU A 72 -15.13 -6.35 2.50
CA LEU A 72 -15.97 -5.17 2.25
C LEU A 72 -15.88 -4.67 0.81
N LYS A 73 -15.01 -5.27 -0.02
CA LYS A 73 -14.73 -4.84 -1.39
C LYS A 73 -14.26 -3.38 -1.47
N THR A 74 -13.76 -2.96 -2.60
CA THR A 74 -13.42 -1.56 -2.89
C THR A 74 -14.01 -1.15 -4.23
N ALA A 75 -14.23 0.15 -4.43
CA ALA A 75 -14.59 0.73 -5.72
C ALA A 75 -14.02 2.14 -5.85
N ARG A 76 -13.73 2.55 -7.08
CA ARG A 76 -13.49 3.97 -7.38
C ARG A 76 -14.84 4.66 -7.43
N CYS A 77 -15.01 5.74 -6.66
CA CYS A 77 -16.26 6.50 -6.60
C CYS A 77 -16.03 7.93 -7.06
N LYS A 78 -16.33 8.21 -8.33
CA LYS A 78 -16.22 9.57 -8.88
C LYS A 78 -17.24 10.51 -8.25
N GLU A 79 -18.42 10.01 -7.94
CA GLU A 79 -19.52 10.79 -7.35
C GLU A 79 -19.17 11.34 -5.95
N PHE A 80 -18.26 10.70 -5.23
CA PHE A 80 -17.79 11.21 -3.92
C PHE A 80 -16.93 12.48 -4.03
N PHE A 81 -16.41 12.80 -5.22
CA PHE A 81 -15.74 14.09 -5.45
C PHE A 81 -16.73 15.25 -5.51
N GLU A 82 -18.02 14.96 -5.78
CA GLU A 82 -19.07 15.96 -5.87
C GLU A 82 -19.71 16.20 -4.48
N PRO A 83 -20.04 17.47 -4.11
CA PRO A 83 -20.71 17.77 -2.85
C PRO A 83 -22.03 17.03 -2.65
N SER A 84 -22.80 16.81 -3.73
CA SER A 84 -24.08 16.07 -3.70
C SER A 84 -23.90 14.60 -3.29
N GLY A 85 -22.84 13.94 -3.78
CA GLY A 85 -22.53 12.56 -3.40
C GLY A 85 -22.13 12.47 -1.93
N ARG A 86 -21.27 13.36 -1.45
CA ARG A 86 -20.89 13.42 -0.04
C ARG A 86 -22.06 13.73 0.88
N LYS A 87 -22.98 14.63 0.46
CA LYS A 87 -24.19 14.92 1.20
C LYS A 87 -25.07 13.68 1.35
N ARG A 88 -25.32 12.92 0.27
CA ARG A 88 -26.05 11.64 0.32
C ARG A 88 -25.38 10.63 1.24
N ALA A 89 -24.05 10.50 1.16
CA ALA A 89 -23.27 9.64 2.04
C ALA A 89 -23.50 10.00 3.52
N TYR A 90 -23.47 11.28 3.85
CA TYR A 90 -23.73 11.77 5.21
C TYR A 90 -25.17 11.51 5.66
N GLU A 91 -26.15 11.73 4.81
CA GLU A 91 -27.58 11.47 5.11
C GLU A 91 -27.79 9.98 5.42
N ASN A 92 -27.15 9.06 4.71
CA ASN A 92 -27.20 7.64 4.98
C ASN A 92 -26.57 7.25 6.32
N LEU A 93 -25.40 7.84 6.67
CA LEU A 93 -24.79 7.65 7.99
C LEU A 93 -25.73 8.15 9.11
N LYS A 94 -26.28 9.35 8.95
CA LYS A 94 -27.18 9.97 9.92
C LYS A 94 -28.46 9.14 10.12
N LYS A 95 -29.07 8.63 9.04
CA LYS A 95 -30.23 7.75 9.08
C LYS A 95 -30.00 6.48 9.91
N ARG A 96 -28.75 5.96 9.88
CA ARG A 96 -28.36 4.75 10.64
C ARG A 96 -27.81 5.09 12.03
N GLY A 97 -27.60 6.37 12.33
CA GLY A 97 -27.05 6.86 13.58
C GLY A 97 -25.55 6.53 13.73
N ILE A 98 -24.83 6.34 12.62
CA ILE A 98 -23.38 6.12 12.62
C ILE A 98 -22.71 7.47 12.89
N ASP A 99 -21.89 7.53 13.95
CA ASP A 99 -21.33 8.75 14.51
C ASP A 99 -19.79 8.80 14.44
N GLY A 100 -19.16 7.81 13.79
CA GLY A 100 -17.73 7.78 13.49
C GLY A 100 -17.38 6.81 12.39
N LEU A 101 -16.29 7.05 11.65
CA LEU A 101 -15.82 6.20 10.55
C LEU A 101 -14.38 5.75 10.74
N VAL A 102 -14.11 4.48 10.44
CA VAL A 102 -12.78 3.94 10.24
C VAL A 102 -12.59 3.66 8.75
N ILE A 103 -11.58 4.29 8.15
CA ILE A 103 -11.30 4.26 6.72
C ILE A 103 -9.98 3.56 6.48
N ILE A 104 -10.02 2.37 5.89
CA ILE A 104 -8.84 1.58 5.56
C ILE A 104 -8.51 1.81 4.09
N GLY A 105 -7.36 2.44 3.80
CA GLY A 105 -6.97 2.75 2.43
C GLY A 105 -5.71 3.59 2.32
N GLY A 106 -5.42 4.07 1.13
CA GLY A 106 -4.25 4.91 0.82
C GLY A 106 -4.55 6.41 0.77
N ASP A 107 -3.63 7.18 0.19
CA ASP A 107 -3.68 8.65 0.07
C ASP A 107 -5.02 9.19 -0.45
N GLY A 108 -5.53 8.64 -1.56
CA GLY A 108 -6.82 9.06 -2.13
C GLY A 108 -7.99 8.87 -1.18
N SER A 109 -7.99 7.80 -0.38
CA SER A 109 -9.02 7.54 0.62
C SER A 109 -8.96 8.53 1.76
N PHE A 110 -7.73 8.92 2.19
CA PHE A 110 -7.54 9.91 3.23
C PHE A 110 -7.94 11.33 2.77
N ARG A 111 -7.67 11.69 1.50
CA ARG A 111 -8.19 12.95 0.91
C ARG A 111 -9.71 13.01 0.95
N GLY A 112 -10.38 11.90 0.61
CA GLY A 112 -11.83 11.78 0.73
C GLY A 112 -12.30 11.94 2.17
N ALA A 113 -11.61 11.35 3.14
CA ALA A 113 -11.92 11.48 4.57
C ALA A 113 -11.76 12.92 5.08
N VAL A 114 -10.67 13.61 4.71
CA VAL A 114 -10.44 15.04 5.05
C VAL A 114 -11.59 15.90 4.55
N GLN A 115 -11.94 15.78 3.27
CA GLN A 115 -13.02 16.55 2.67
C GLN A 115 -14.36 16.27 3.35
N PHE A 116 -14.67 14.98 3.58
CA PHE A 116 -15.93 14.56 4.16
C PHE A 116 -16.09 15.03 5.61
N SER A 117 -15.05 14.88 6.41
CA SER A 117 -15.07 15.30 7.82
C SER A 117 -15.15 16.82 7.97
N SER A 118 -14.55 17.59 7.07
CA SER A 118 -14.60 19.06 7.10
C SER A 118 -15.98 19.61 6.73
N GLU A 119 -16.75 18.90 5.88
CA GLU A 119 -18.09 19.33 5.45
C GLU A 119 -19.18 18.95 6.45
N PHE A 120 -19.02 17.83 7.18
CA PHE A 120 -20.13 17.23 7.94
C PHE A 120 -19.82 16.98 9.42
N ASP A 121 -18.66 17.38 9.91
CA ASP A 121 -18.22 17.19 11.30
C ASP A 121 -18.36 15.74 11.79
N ILE A 122 -18.01 14.78 10.90
CA ILE A 122 -18.01 13.37 11.25
C ILE A 122 -16.58 12.90 11.58
N PRO A 123 -16.35 12.32 12.78
CA PRO A 123 -15.05 11.78 13.14
C PRO A 123 -14.58 10.69 12.18
N CYS A 124 -13.41 10.88 11.57
CA CYS A 124 -12.78 9.90 10.68
C CYS A 124 -11.41 9.48 11.22
N ILE A 125 -11.19 8.18 11.31
CA ILE A 125 -9.88 7.59 11.63
C ILE A 125 -9.38 6.80 10.42
N GLY A 126 -8.18 7.14 9.93
CA GLY A 126 -7.52 6.45 8.83
C GLY A 126 -6.67 5.27 9.30
N ILE A 127 -6.62 4.21 8.51
CA ILE A 127 -5.67 3.09 8.61
C ILE A 127 -4.99 2.95 7.26
N ALA A 128 -3.65 3.02 7.24
CA ALA A 128 -2.87 2.96 6.01
C ALA A 128 -2.88 1.54 5.40
N GLY A 129 -3.81 1.31 4.46
CA GLY A 129 -3.96 0.06 3.69
C GLY A 129 -3.54 0.29 2.24
N THR A 130 -2.24 0.13 1.95
CA THR A 130 -1.64 0.29 0.63
C THR A 130 -0.33 -0.47 0.56
N ILE A 131 -0.04 -1.09 -0.60
CA ILE A 131 1.25 -1.74 -0.85
C ILE A 131 2.36 -0.75 -1.21
N ASP A 132 2.02 0.50 -1.56
CA ASP A 132 2.95 1.49 -2.11
C ASP A 132 3.87 2.12 -1.05
N ARG A 133 3.49 2.06 0.25
CA ARG A 133 4.21 2.66 1.40
C ARG A 133 4.46 4.16 1.26
N ASP A 134 3.62 4.84 0.54
CA ASP A 134 3.72 6.26 0.19
C ASP A 134 3.05 7.23 1.18
N ILE A 135 2.50 6.72 2.28
CA ILE A 135 1.82 7.51 3.31
C ILE A 135 2.84 8.15 4.25
N TYR A 136 2.82 9.47 4.34
CA TYR A 136 3.69 10.22 5.25
C TYR A 136 3.33 9.97 6.72
N GLY A 137 4.37 9.78 7.56
CA GLY A 137 4.21 9.67 9.02
C GLY A 137 4.03 8.25 9.55
N THR A 138 4.31 7.22 8.76
CA THR A 138 4.34 5.84 9.22
C THR A 138 5.48 5.04 8.59
N ASP A 139 6.09 4.16 9.37
CA ASP A 139 7.11 3.22 8.89
C ASP A 139 6.47 2.03 8.14
N PHE A 140 5.18 1.77 8.37
CA PHE A 140 4.48 0.59 7.86
C PHE A 140 3.15 0.97 7.24
N THR A 141 2.83 0.32 6.11
CA THR A 141 1.50 0.30 5.53
C THR A 141 1.07 -1.16 5.35
N ILE A 142 -0.22 -1.44 5.56
CA ILE A 142 -0.78 -2.79 5.46
C ILE A 142 -0.71 -3.26 4.01
N GLY A 143 -0.08 -4.41 3.79
CA GLY A 143 0.10 -5.06 2.50
C GLY A 143 1.46 -4.86 1.85
N PHE A 144 2.26 -3.92 2.32
CA PHE A 144 3.59 -3.66 1.78
C PHE A 144 4.53 -4.86 1.96
N ASP A 145 4.62 -5.40 3.18
CA ASP A 145 5.50 -6.53 3.46
C ASP A 145 5.12 -7.75 2.63
N THR A 146 3.84 -8.04 2.48
CA THR A 146 3.36 -9.13 1.62
C THR A 146 3.70 -8.89 0.15
N ALA A 147 3.54 -7.66 -0.35
CA ALA A 147 3.86 -7.34 -1.74
C ALA A 147 5.37 -7.49 -2.04
N VAL A 148 6.23 -7.06 -1.11
CA VAL A 148 7.68 -7.24 -1.21
C VAL A 148 8.05 -8.72 -1.19
N ASN A 149 7.49 -9.52 -0.28
CA ASN A 149 7.76 -10.96 -0.22
C ASN A 149 7.26 -11.69 -1.49
N THR A 150 6.14 -11.27 -2.06
CA THR A 150 5.66 -11.80 -3.35
C THR A 150 6.64 -11.48 -4.49
N ALA A 151 7.19 -10.26 -4.51
CA ALA A 151 8.19 -9.87 -5.49
C ALA A 151 9.49 -10.68 -5.30
N ILE A 152 9.98 -10.84 -4.08
CA ILE A 152 11.17 -11.65 -3.76
C ILE A 152 10.98 -13.10 -4.22
N ASP A 153 9.86 -13.74 -3.87
CA ASP A 153 9.58 -15.14 -4.28
C ASP A 153 9.57 -15.30 -5.82
N ALA A 154 9.05 -14.32 -6.54
CA ALA A 154 9.07 -14.31 -8.00
C ALA A 154 10.48 -14.09 -8.56
N ILE A 155 11.24 -13.16 -7.99
CA ILE A 155 12.61 -12.83 -8.42
C ILE A 155 13.54 -14.01 -8.18
N ASP A 156 13.45 -14.68 -7.03
CA ASP A 156 14.29 -15.85 -6.71
C ASP A 156 14.08 -16.98 -7.73
N LYS A 157 12.84 -17.27 -8.10
CA LYS A 157 12.52 -18.24 -9.16
C LYS A 157 13.09 -17.84 -10.54
N ILE A 158 13.11 -16.54 -10.84
CA ILE A 158 13.70 -16.03 -12.08
C ILE A 158 15.22 -16.13 -12.02
N ARG A 159 15.85 -15.94 -10.86
CA ARG A 159 17.29 -16.10 -10.68
C ARG A 159 17.78 -17.50 -10.98
N ASP A 160 17.06 -18.53 -10.57
CA ASP A 160 17.42 -19.92 -10.87
C ASP A 160 17.57 -20.16 -12.38
N THR A 161 16.68 -19.57 -13.20
CA THR A 161 16.77 -19.69 -14.66
C THR A 161 17.75 -18.69 -15.29
N MET A 162 18.01 -17.56 -14.63
CA MET A 162 18.98 -16.57 -15.08
C MET A 162 20.40 -17.13 -15.07
N ASP A 163 20.80 -17.77 -13.97
CA ASP A 163 22.12 -18.37 -13.78
C ASP A 163 22.37 -19.55 -14.76
N ALA A 164 21.33 -20.27 -15.14
CA ALA A 164 21.43 -21.40 -16.07
C ALA A 164 21.76 -20.97 -17.51
N HIS A 165 21.59 -19.70 -17.89
CA HIS A 165 21.67 -19.25 -19.29
C HIS A 165 22.45 -17.95 -19.53
N ASP A 166 23.16 -17.41 -18.54
CA ASP A 166 23.89 -16.14 -18.62
C ASP A 166 23.05 -14.97 -19.14
N ARG A 167 21.80 -14.82 -18.64
CA ARG A 167 20.83 -13.83 -19.11
C ARG A 167 20.79 -12.60 -18.23
N VAL A 168 20.35 -11.49 -18.83
CA VAL A 168 19.94 -10.27 -18.12
C VAL A 168 18.44 -10.28 -17.94
N PHE A 169 17.96 -10.09 -16.70
CA PHE A 169 16.54 -9.94 -16.43
C PHE A 169 16.22 -8.53 -15.92
N ILE A 170 15.15 -7.96 -16.47
CA ILE A 170 14.56 -6.72 -16.01
C ILE A 170 13.20 -7.06 -15.41
N ILE A 171 13.03 -6.82 -14.12
CA ILE A 171 11.80 -7.18 -13.40
C ILE A 171 11.10 -5.90 -12.98
N GLU A 172 9.88 -5.71 -13.49
CA GLU A 172 9.04 -4.58 -13.10
C GLU A 172 8.14 -4.95 -11.93
N VAL A 173 8.14 -4.09 -10.92
CA VAL A 173 7.31 -4.22 -9.72
C VAL A 173 6.37 -3.02 -9.58
N MET A 174 5.28 -3.22 -8.85
CA MET A 174 4.32 -2.17 -8.54
C MET A 174 4.90 -1.12 -7.57
N GLY A 175 4.13 -0.10 -7.26
CA GLY A 175 4.48 0.99 -6.34
C GLY A 175 3.96 2.36 -6.78
N ARG A 176 3.32 2.46 -7.98
CA ARG A 176 2.87 3.71 -8.60
C ARG A 176 4.00 4.73 -8.69
N ASP A 177 3.86 5.84 -7.92
CA ASP A 177 4.81 6.94 -7.87
C ASP A 177 5.87 6.76 -6.76
N ALA A 178 6.00 5.55 -6.18
CA ALA A 178 6.91 5.25 -5.09
C ALA A 178 7.74 3.99 -5.37
N GLY A 179 9.04 4.07 -5.16
CA GLY A 179 10.00 3.00 -5.44
C GLY A 179 10.27 2.04 -4.30
N TYR A 180 9.47 2.05 -3.22
CA TYR A 180 9.77 1.24 -2.03
C TYR A 180 9.74 -0.28 -2.29
N ILE A 181 8.81 -0.79 -3.09
CA ILE A 181 8.77 -2.22 -3.43
C ILE A 181 10.01 -2.60 -4.23
N ALA A 182 10.36 -1.80 -5.26
CA ALA A 182 11.56 -2.04 -6.06
C ALA A 182 12.84 -2.01 -5.21
N LEU A 183 12.95 -1.02 -4.32
CA LEU A 183 14.09 -0.85 -3.44
C LEU A 183 14.25 -2.05 -2.49
N HIS A 184 13.20 -2.42 -1.77
CA HIS A 184 13.25 -3.51 -0.80
C HIS A 184 13.45 -4.87 -1.45
N SER A 185 12.69 -5.19 -2.51
CA SER A 185 12.85 -6.46 -3.21
C SER A 185 14.20 -6.54 -3.95
N GLY A 186 14.65 -5.44 -4.56
CA GLY A 186 15.93 -5.40 -5.26
C GLY A 186 17.12 -5.60 -4.32
N ILE A 187 17.13 -4.95 -3.15
CA ILE A 187 18.19 -5.16 -2.13
C ILE A 187 18.13 -6.59 -1.60
N ALA A 188 16.94 -7.08 -1.24
CA ALA A 188 16.79 -8.40 -0.65
C ALA A 188 17.17 -9.54 -1.59
N THR A 189 17.06 -9.33 -2.90
CA THR A 189 17.43 -10.30 -3.92
C THR A 189 18.81 -10.03 -4.55
N GLY A 190 19.54 -9.00 -4.10
CA GLY A 190 20.87 -8.66 -4.60
C GLY A 190 20.85 -8.17 -6.05
N ALA A 191 19.87 -7.35 -6.43
CA ALA A 191 19.83 -6.75 -7.75
C ALA A 191 21.02 -5.80 -7.98
N GLU A 192 21.62 -5.87 -9.16
CA GLU A 192 22.75 -5.00 -9.52
C GLU A 192 22.29 -3.57 -9.84
N ASN A 193 21.05 -3.41 -10.28
CA ASN A 193 20.48 -2.08 -10.54
C ASN A 193 19.02 -2.04 -10.03
N ILE A 194 18.68 -0.93 -9.38
CA ILE A 194 17.32 -0.68 -8.89
C ILE A 194 16.90 0.72 -9.36
N LEU A 195 15.87 0.78 -10.19
CA LEU A 195 15.34 2.00 -10.81
C LEU A 195 14.07 2.41 -10.08
N ILE A 196 14.05 3.63 -9.57
CA ILE A 196 12.94 4.14 -8.74
C ILE A 196 12.59 5.60 -9.12
N PRO A 197 11.31 5.99 -9.03
CA PRO A 197 10.87 7.34 -9.43
C PRO A 197 11.46 8.48 -8.60
N GLU A 198 11.94 8.19 -7.38
CA GLU A 198 12.56 9.20 -6.51
C GLU A 198 13.94 9.65 -6.97
N ARG A 199 14.52 8.97 -7.94
CA ARG A 199 15.86 9.28 -8.47
C ARG A 199 15.90 9.12 -9.97
N LYS A 200 16.45 10.14 -10.65
CA LYS A 200 16.62 10.10 -12.11
C LYS A 200 17.52 8.92 -12.53
N THR A 201 17.00 8.10 -13.44
CA THR A 201 17.69 6.93 -13.97
C THR A 201 18.80 7.35 -14.95
N ASP A 202 20.05 6.99 -14.64
CA ASP A 202 21.18 7.10 -15.56
C ASP A 202 21.40 5.80 -16.33
N ILE A 203 20.68 5.66 -17.44
CA ILE A 203 20.77 4.46 -18.28
C ILE A 203 22.14 4.26 -18.91
N ASN A 204 22.92 5.35 -19.13
CA ASN A 204 24.26 5.22 -19.70
C ASN A 204 25.23 4.61 -18.70
N ALA A 205 25.18 5.01 -17.43
CA ALA A 205 25.98 4.40 -16.38
C ALA A 205 25.66 2.89 -16.21
N ILE A 206 24.39 2.50 -16.34
CA ILE A 206 23.97 1.09 -16.33
C ILE A 206 24.61 0.33 -17.51
N VAL A 207 24.51 0.87 -18.72
CA VAL A 207 25.11 0.28 -19.92
C VAL A 207 26.62 0.11 -19.77
N GLU A 208 27.33 1.15 -19.30
CA GLU A 208 28.79 1.09 -19.09
C GLU A 208 29.18 0.00 -18.09
N SER A 209 28.48 -0.06 -16.94
CA SER A 209 28.68 -1.13 -15.94
C SER A 209 28.45 -2.53 -16.53
N MET A 210 27.39 -2.70 -17.34
CA MET A 210 27.10 -3.99 -17.97
C MET A 210 28.14 -4.36 -19.03
N MET A 211 28.61 -3.43 -19.84
CA MET A 211 29.70 -3.66 -20.83
C MET A 211 31.00 -4.06 -20.14
N GLU A 212 31.31 -3.50 -18.98
CA GLU A 212 32.48 -3.89 -18.21
C GLU A 212 32.34 -5.33 -17.66
N LYS A 213 31.15 -5.70 -17.15
CA LYS A 213 30.83 -7.08 -16.71
C LYS A 213 30.90 -8.08 -17.86
N GLU A 214 30.38 -7.73 -19.04
CA GLU A 214 30.46 -8.55 -20.26
C GLU A 214 31.92 -8.84 -20.63
N ARG A 215 32.81 -7.85 -20.61
CA ARG A 215 34.26 -8.04 -20.84
C ARG A 215 34.90 -9.02 -19.84
N ARG A 216 34.37 -9.05 -18.61
CA ARG A 216 34.82 -9.97 -17.54
C ARG A 216 34.14 -11.34 -17.60
N LYS A 217 33.30 -11.64 -18.61
CA LYS A 217 32.51 -12.87 -18.75
C LYS A 217 31.57 -13.14 -17.56
N LYS A 218 31.02 -12.09 -16.95
CA LYS A 218 30.02 -12.12 -15.88
C LYS A 218 28.75 -11.41 -16.37
N LEU A 219 27.98 -12.07 -17.25
CA LEU A 219 26.79 -11.47 -17.92
C LEU A 219 25.52 -11.51 -17.09
N VAL A 220 25.49 -12.27 -16.00
CA VAL A 220 24.31 -12.35 -15.13
C VAL A 220 24.05 -10.97 -14.50
N ASN A 221 22.88 -10.38 -14.80
CA ASN A 221 22.53 -9.04 -14.30
C ASN A 221 21.02 -8.97 -14.05
N LEU A 222 20.65 -8.64 -12.81
CA LEU A 222 19.28 -8.44 -12.40
C LEU A 222 19.01 -6.94 -12.23
N ILE A 223 18.03 -6.44 -12.95
CA ILE A 223 17.56 -5.05 -12.84
C ILE A 223 16.13 -5.08 -12.31
N VAL A 224 15.88 -4.43 -11.19
CA VAL A 224 14.52 -4.24 -10.64
C VAL A 224 14.06 -2.82 -10.93
N VAL A 225 12.89 -2.68 -11.55
CA VAL A 225 12.34 -1.40 -12.01
C VAL A 225 10.99 -1.16 -11.33
N ALA A 226 10.80 -0.01 -10.70
CA ALA A 226 9.48 0.42 -10.27
C ALA A 226 8.61 0.83 -11.49
N GLU A 227 7.34 0.48 -11.51
CA GLU A 227 6.41 0.82 -12.62
C GLU A 227 6.31 2.32 -12.90
N GLY A 228 6.60 3.17 -11.90
CA GLY A 228 6.59 4.62 -11.96
C GLY A 228 7.95 5.27 -12.22
N ASP A 229 8.98 4.50 -12.59
CA ASP A 229 10.30 5.05 -12.89
C ASP A 229 10.26 6.07 -14.05
N ASP A 230 11.06 7.12 -13.97
CA ASP A 230 11.08 8.23 -14.92
C ASP A 230 11.52 7.82 -16.33
N PHE A 231 12.19 6.67 -16.47
CA PHE A 231 12.63 6.14 -17.75
C PHE A 231 11.51 5.40 -18.51
N GLY A 232 10.38 5.10 -17.88
CA GLY A 232 9.19 4.52 -18.53
C GLY A 232 9.00 3.01 -18.35
N GLY A 233 9.54 2.44 -17.29
CA GLY A 233 9.35 1.04 -16.92
C GLY A 233 10.26 0.05 -17.66
N ALA A 234 10.06 -1.24 -17.38
CA ALA A 234 10.99 -2.30 -17.81
C ALA A 234 11.12 -2.44 -19.34
N ASN A 235 10.03 -2.24 -20.08
CA ASN A 235 10.07 -2.37 -21.55
C ASN A 235 10.91 -1.28 -22.21
N GLU A 236 10.85 -0.03 -21.70
CA GLU A 236 11.67 1.05 -22.26
C GLU A 236 13.14 0.85 -21.90
N VAL A 237 13.44 0.39 -20.68
CA VAL A 237 14.79 -0.02 -20.28
C VAL A 237 15.33 -1.11 -21.21
N GLN A 238 14.54 -2.16 -21.48
CA GLN A 238 14.92 -3.24 -22.39
C GLN A 238 15.25 -2.72 -23.79
N LYS A 239 14.41 -1.85 -24.37
CA LYS A 239 14.64 -1.30 -25.72
C LYS A 239 15.98 -0.62 -25.85
N VAL A 240 16.39 0.16 -24.85
CA VAL A 240 17.66 0.88 -24.87
C VAL A 240 18.83 -0.07 -24.65
N LEU A 241 18.73 -0.97 -23.68
CA LEU A 241 19.79 -1.93 -23.40
C LEU A 241 20.03 -2.86 -24.58
N SER A 242 18.98 -3.39 -25.22
CA SER A 242 19.11 -4.28 -26.42
C SER A 242 19.79 -3.60 -27.61
N LYS A 243 19.63 -2.28 -27.77
CA LYS A 243 20.33 -1.54 -28.83
C LYS A 243 21.83 -1.37 -28.53
N LYS A 244 22.18 -1.19 -27.27
CA LYS A 244 23.56 -0.92 -26.84
C LYS A 244 24.37 -2.17 -26.53
N LEU A 245 23.67 -3.27 -26.23
CA LEU A 245 24.24 -4.60 -25.89
C LEU A 245 23.63 -5.67 -26.80
N PRO A 246 23.94 -5.68 -28.11
CA PRO A 246 23.28 -6.57 -29.08
C PRO A 246 23.55 -8.05 -28.86
N ASN A 247 24.61 -8.41 -28.11
CA ASN A 247 24.94 -9.78 -27.78
C ASN A 247 24.32 -10.29 -26.48
N ALA A 248 23.75 -9.40 -25.66
CA ALA A 248 23.12 -9.77 -24.41
C ALA A 248 21.69 -10.28 -24.62
N GLU A 249 21.36 -11.43 -24.07
CA GLU A 249 19.98 -11.91 -24.03
C GLU A 249 19.23 -11.25 -22.87
N ILE A 250 18.40 -10.24 -23.19
CA ILE A 250 17.68 -9.44 -22.19
C ILE A 250 16.21 -9.86 -22.16
N ARG A 251 15.72 -10.25 -20.99
CA ARG A 251 14.35 -10.66 -20.75
C ARG A 251 13.65 -9.71 -19.80
N VAL A 252 12.36 -9.48 -20.01
CA VAL A 252 11.50 -8.67 -19.14
C VAL A 252 10.46 -9.56 -18.47
N CYS A 253 10.22 -9.30 -17.18
CA CYS A 253 9.14 -9.88 -16.43
C CYS A 253 8.41 -8.78 -15.67
N ILE A 254 7.13 -8.56 -15.96
CA ILE A 254 6.28 -7.59 -15.27
C ILE A 254 5.42 -8.35 -14.27
N LEU A 255 5.67 -8.17 -12.97
CA LEU A 255 4.96 -8.92 -11.92
C LEU A 255 3.50 -8.45 -11.78
N GLY A 256 3.26 -7.15 -11.87
CA GLY A 256 1.91 -6.59 -11.85
C GLY A 256 1.08 -7.02 -10.62
N HIS A 257 -0.20 -7.29 -10.84
CA HIS A 257 -1.22 -7.45 -9.79
C HIS A 257 -1.05 -8.67 -8.88
N ILE A 258 -0.17 -9.63 -9.15
CA ILE A 258 0.12 -10.71 -8.20
C ILE A 258 0.62 -10.18 -6.86
N GLN A 259 1.24 -9.00 -6.84
CA GLN A 259 1.73 -8.31 -5.65
C GLN A 259 0.61 -7.75 -4.75
N ARG A 260 -0.62 -7.64 -5.26
CA ARG A 260 -1.79 -7.20 -4.47
C ARG A 260 -2.52 -8.34 -3.79
N GLY A 261 -2.25 -9.57 -4.21
CA GLY A 261 -2.95 -10.76 -3.73
C GLY A 261 -2.16 -11.54 -2.68
N GLY A 262 -2.72 -12.68 -2.34
CA GLY A 262 -2.10 -13.65 -1.44
C GLY A 262 -2.47 -13.48 0.02
N SER A 263 -2.05 -14.46 0.81
CA SER A 263 -2.25 -14.46 2.25
C SER A 263 -1.29 -13.46 2.91
N PRO A 264 -1.78 -12.52 3.74
CA PRO A 264 -0.92 -11.54 4.39
C PRO A 264 0.13 -12.20 5.27
N THR A 265 1.36 -11.65 5.24
CA THR A 265 2.45 -12.08 6.12
C THR A 265 2.11 -11.89 7.60
N CYS A 266 2.92 -12.46 8.47
CA CYS A 266 2.80 -12.24 9.91
C CYS A 266 2.87 -10.74 10.25
N ILE A 267 3.80 -10.00 9.61
CA ILE A 267 3.97 -8.55 9.85
C ILE A 267 2.70 -7.80 9.47
N ASP A 268 2.17 -8.00 8.26
CA ASP A 268 0.96 -7.32 7.82
C ASP A 268 -0.26 -7.63 8.70
N ARG A 269 -0.41 -8.88 9.17
CA ARG A 269 -1.49 -9.23 10.12
C ARG A 269 -1.34 -8.54 11.46
N LEU A 270 -0.12 -8.45 12.00
CA LEU A 270 0.15 -7.82 13.30
C LEU A 270 -0.06 -6.30 13.25
N ILE A 271 0.51 -5.62 12.25
CA ILE A 271 0.34 -4.17 12.11
C ILE A 271 -1.11 -3.79 11.82
N ALA A 272 -1.81 -4.56 10.97
CA ALA A 272 -3.23 -4.39 10.70
C ALA A 272 -4.09 -4.55 11.96
N SER A 273 -3.79 -5.55 12.78
CA SER A 273 -4.49 -5.77 14.05
C SER A 273 -4.24 -4.65 15.04
N ARG A 274 -2.99 -4.18 15.18
CA ARG A 274 -2.64 -3.04 16.03
C ARG A 274 -3.31 -1.75 15.58
N MET A 275 -3.22 -1.42 14.28
CA MET A 275 -3.84 -0.21 13.74
C MET A 275 -5.36 -0.24 13.88
N GLY A 276 -6.01 -1.40 13.62
CA GLY A 276 -7.45 -1.54 13.78
C GLY A 276 -7.93 -1.36 15.22
N PHE A 277 -7.20 -1.93 16.18
CA PHE A 277 -7.46 -1.72 17.61
C PHE A 277 -7.36 -0.23 17.97
N HIS A 278 -6.23 0.40 17.65
CA HIS A 278 -6.00 1.82 18.00
C HIS A 278 -6.91 2.81 17.25
N ALA A 279 -7.43 2.43 16.09
CA ALA A 279 -8.40 3.25 15.38
C ALA A 279 -9.72 3.37 16.15
N VAL A 280 -10.19 2.26 16.72
CA VAL A 280 -11.42 2.27 17.55
C VAL A 280 -11.18 2.98 18.88
N GLU A 281 -10.07 2.70 19.57
CA GLU A 281 -9.69 3.42 20.79
C GLU A 281 -9.63 4.94 20.56
N SER A 282 -9.08 5.36 19.41
CA SER A 282 -9.03 6.78 19.04
C SER A 282 -10.41 7.42 18.95
N LEU A 283 -11.40 6.73 18.35
CA LEU A 283 -12.77 7.24 18.29
C LEU A 283 -13.39 7.34 19.69
N ILE A 284 -13.16 6.34 20.55
CA ILE A 284 -13.67 6.32 21.92
C ILE A 284 -13.05 7.45 22.76
N GLU A 285 -11.75 7.70 22.59
CA GLU A 285 -11.02 8.80 23.25
C GLU A 285 -11.38 10.18 22.69
N GLY A 286 -12.23 10.26 21.67
CA GLY A 286 -12.64 11.51 21.03
C GLY A 286 -11.60 12.11 20.08
N ARG A 287 -10.58 11.33 19.68
CA ARG A 287 -9.69 11.73 18.58
C ARG A 287 -10.44 11.61 17.26
N HIS A 288 -10.20 12.56 16.38
CA HIS A 288 -10.82 12.56 15.05
C HIS A 288 -9.89 13.17 14.01
N ASN A 289 -10.15 12.80 12.76
CA ASN A 289 -9.42 13.31 11.60
C ASN A 289 -7.91 13.04 11.66
N VAL A 290 -7.55 11.88 12.23
CA VAL A 290 -6.19 11.35 12.29
C VAL A 290 -6.11 10.01 11.60
N PHE A 291 -4.92 9.63 11.11
CA PHE A 291 -4.66 8.23 10.80
C PHE A 291 -3.74 7.61 11.86
N VAL A 292 -3.90 6.31 12.03
CA VAL A 292 -3.11 5.52 12.95
C VAL A 292 -1.90 4.96 12.20
N GLY A 293 -0.71 5.47 12.52
CA GLY A 293 0.56 5.03 11.97
C GLY A 293 1.46 4.38 13.02
N ILE A 294 2.57 3.83 12.58
CA ILE A 294 3.61 3.26 13.44
C ILE A 294 4.94 3.94 13.08
N LEU A 295 5.57 4.57 14.05
CA LEU A 295 6.91 5.15 13.95
C LEU A 295 7.79 4.60 15.06
N ASN A 296 8.98 4.09 14.72
CA ASN A 296 9.91 3.51 15.69
C ASN A 296 9.22 2.48 16.61
N ASN A 297 8.40 1.60 16.03
CA ASN A 297 7.59 0.57 16.68
C ASN A 297 6.55 1.08 17.70
N LYS A 298 6.28 2.40 17.75
CA LYS A 298 5.24 3.02 18.59
C LYS A 298 4.07 3.48 17.72
N MET A 299 2.87 3.42 18.31
CA MET A 299 1.68 3.97 17.64
C MET A 299 1.73 5.49 17.63
N HIS A 300 1.44 6.07 16.47
CA HIS A 300 1.36 7.52 16.26
C HIS A 300 0.00 7.89 15.65
N TYR A 301 -0.47 9.07 15.99
CA TYR A 301 -1.72 9.63 15.49
C TYR A 301 -1.41 10.90 14.74
N ILE A 302 -1.50 10.83 13.43
CA ILE A 302 -1.09 11.91 12.53
C ILE A 302 -2.35 12.54 11.93
N PRO A 303 -2.51 13.87 11.94
CA PRO A 303 -3.64 14.51 11.27
C PRO A 303 -3.72 14.08 9.81
N LEU A 304 -4.91 13.69 9.36
CA LEU A 304 -5.14 13.24 7.96
C LEU A 304 -4.69 14.31 6.95
N GLU A 305 -4.93 15.59 7.25
CA GLU A 305 -4.44 16.69 6.41
C GLU A 305 -2.92 16.72 6.27
N THR A 306 -2.18 16.39 7.33
CA THR A 306 -0.72 16.35 7.30
C THR A 306 -0.25 15.17 6.45
N ALA A 307 -0.91 14.02 6.57
CA ALA A 307 -0.59 12.84 5.80
C ALA A 307 -0.77 13.06 4.29
N VAL A 308 -1.87 13.70 3.87
CA VAL A 308 -2.17 13.93 2.45
C VAL A 308 -1.41 15.11 1.82
N LYS A 309 -0.85 16.01 2.61
CA LYS A 309 -0.05 17.16 2.15
C LYS A 309 1.42 16.79 1.94
N ASN A 310 1.90 15.74 2.58
CA ASN A 310 3.30 15.32 2.55
C ASN A 310 3.43 13.93 1.90
N LYS A 311 4.62 13.65 1.39
CA LYS A 311 4.98 12.31 0.88
C LYS A 311 6.12 11.73 1.70
N GLY A 312 6.14 10.41 1.84
CA GLY A 312 7.30 9.68 2.34
C GLY A 312 8.52 9.93 1.46
N LYS A 313 9.70 9.88 2.03
CA LYS A 313 10.97 10.03 1.29
C LYS A 313 11.85 8.82 1.58
N ILE A 314 12.42 8.25 0.52
CA ILE A 314 13.48 7.25 0.64
C ILE A 314 14.73 7.94 1.19
N SER A 315 15.33 7.38 2.25
CA SER A 315 16.53 7.96 2.84
C SER A 315 17.77 7.74 1.95
N GLU A 316 18.72 8.67 2.02
CA GLU A 316 20.02 8.56 1.33
C GLU A 316 20.82 7.32 1.79
N GLU A 317 20.59 6.83 3.00
CA GLU A 317 21.18 5.60 3.51
C GLU A 317 20.83 4.40 2.63
N TRP A 318 19.55 4.22 2.28
CA TRP A 318 19.12 3.14 1.40
C TRP A 318 19.80 3.22 0.03
N MET A 319 19.93 4.43 -0.53
CA MET A 319 20.58 4.64 -1.81
C MET A 319 22.10 4.30 -1.75
N ARG A 320 22.74 4.60 -0.61
CA ARG A 320 24.13 4.21 -0.36
C ARG A 320 24.29 2.70 -0.26
N ILE A 321 23.36 2.03 0.44
CA ILE A 321 23.33 0.56 0.57
C ILE A 321 23.24 -0.09 -0.82
N VAL A 322 22.29 0.36 -1.66
CA VAL A 322 22.14 -0.14 -3.04
C VAL A 322 23.44 -0.04 -3.80
N LYS A 323 24.10 1.16 -3.78
CA LYS A 323 25.35 1.38 -4.49
C LYS A 323 26.48 0.47 -4.03
N ILE A 324 26.59 0.19 -2.72
CA ILE A 324 27.66 -0.64 -2.15
C ILE A 324 27.41 -2.12 -2.46
N LEU A 325 26.18 -2.58 -2.32
CA LEU A 325 25.84 -4.00 -2.49
C LEU A 325 25.74 -4.44 -3.96
N ALA A 326 25.58 -3.50 -4.90
CA ALA A 326 25.57 -3.75 -6.34
C ALA A 326 26.96 -3.83 -6.99
N SER A 327 28.05 -3.57 -6.22
CA SER A 327 29.45 -3.54 -6.71
C SER A 327 30.12 -4.91 -6.82
#